data_970b388fda6255b7e379ffd6d55a8b83
#
_entry.id   970b388fda6255b7e379ffd6d55a8b83
#
_cell.length_a   1.000
_cell.length_b   1.000
_cell.length_c   1.000
_cell.angle_alpha   90.00
_cell.angle_beta   90.00
_cell.angle_gamma   90.00
#
_symmetry.space_group_name_H-M   'P 1'
#
loop_
_entity.id
_entity.type
_entity.pdbx_description
1 polymer ?
#
loop_
_entity_poly.entity_id
_entity_poly.type
_entity_poly.pdbx_seq_one_letter_code
_entity_poly.pdbx_strand_id
1 'polypeptide(L)'
;YLTDEEISKYTSDQLELAKNEIYARHGRQFVTDYIADYFNSKSWYQGTIDPETFDAEQGSIFNEYEIANINKIQQWEDQKASEGN
;
A
#
# COMPACT_ATOMS: atom_id res chain seq x y z
N TYR A 1 -0.13 14.00 -4.39
CA TYR A 1 -0.47 13.85 -2.97
C TYR A 1 -1.94 13.54 -2.79
N LEU A 2 -2.22 12.58 -1.92
CA LEU A 2 -3.59 12.30 -1.50
C LEU A 2 -4.02 13.33 -0.45
N THR A 3 -5.28 13.77 -0.52
CA THR A 3 -5.82 14.71 0.47
C THR A 3 -6.52 13.94 1.58
N ASP A 4 -6.65 14.55 2.75
CA ASP A 4 -7.39 13.95 3.86
C ASP A 4 -8.86 13.73 3.50
N GLU A 5 -9.44 14.63 2.71
CA GLU A 5 -10.82 14.50 2.25
C GLU A 5 -11.02 13.25 1.42
N GLU A 6 -10.10 12.98 0.49
CA GLU A 6 -10.18 11.78 -0.36
C GLU A 6 -10.03 10.51 0.48
N ILE A 7 -9.02 10.48 1.36
CA ILE A 7 -8.70 9.29 2.15
C ILE A 7 -9.79 8.99 3.17
N SER A 8 -10.41 10.01 3.75
CA SER A 8 -11.44 9.83 4.78
C SER A 8 -12.65 9.03 4.29
N LYS A 9 -12.85 8.97 2.98
CA LYS A 9 -13.97 8.23 2.38
C LYS A 9 -13.68 6.74 2.22
N TYR A 10 -12.43 6.31 2.38
CA TYR A 10 -12.04 4.92 2.20
C TYR A 10 -12.32 4.10 3.46
N THR A 11 -12.70 2.84 3.26
CA THR A 11 -12.76 1.88 4.36
C THR A 11 -11.34 1.44 4.71
N SER A 12 -11.17 0.77 5.87
CA SER A 12 -9.84 0.27 6.25
C SER A 12 -9.29 -0.73 5.22
N ASP A 13 -10.17 -1.56 4.62
CA ASP A 13 -9.76 -2.49 3.57
C ASP A 13 -9.31 -1.75 2.31
N GLN A 14 -10.01 -0.69 1.94
CA GLN A 14 -9.64 0.13 0.79
C GLN A 14 -8.31 0.84 1.01
N LEU A 15 -8.06 1.32 2.23
CA LEU A 15 -6.79 1.95 2.58
C LEU A 15 -5.64 0.95 2.49
N GLU A 16 -5.85 -0.26 2.98
CA GLU A 16 -4.83 -1.31 2.88
C GLU A 16 -4.49 -1.61 1.42
N LEU A 17 -5.50 -1.78 0.57
CA LEU A 17 -5.28 -2.04 -0.85
C LEU A 17 -4.61 -0.85 -1.54
N ALA A 18 -4.98 0.38 -1.19
CA ALA A 18 -4.36 1.58 -1.79
C ALA A 18 -2.88 1.67 -1.45
N LYS A 19 -2.52 1.39 -0.19
CA LYS A 19 -1.13 1.37 0.23
C LYS A 19 -0.35 0.29 -0.51
N ASN A 20 -0.90 -0.92 -0.56
CA ASN A 20 -0.24 -2.05 -1.21
C ASN A 20 -0.15 -1.88 -2.73
N GLU A 21 -1.07 -1.11 -3.34
CA GLU A 21 -0.97 -0.80 -4.76
C GLU A 21 0.31 -0.02 -5.07
N ILE A 22 0.69 0.90 -4.20
CA ILE A 22 1.95 1.63 -4.38
C ILE A 22 3.12 0.66 -4.37
N TYR A 23 3.12 -0.29 -3.44
CA TYR A 23 4.14 -1.33 -3.38
C TYR A 23 4.12 -2.21 -4.64
N ALA A 24 2.92 -2.61 -5.07
CA ALA A 24 2.75 -3.50 -6.23
C ALA A 24 3.25 -2.85 -7.53
N ARG A 25 3.08 -1.56 -7.68
CA ARG A 25 3.54 -0.86 -8.88
C ARG A 25 5.06 -0.86 -9.01
N HIS A 26 5.76 -1.07 -7.89
CA HIS A 26 7.22 -1.22 -7.90
C HIS A 26 7.67 -2.68 -7.91
N GLY A 27 6.73 -3.61 -8.02
CA GLY A 27 7.05 -5.03 -8.20
C GLY A 27 7.20 -5.82 -6.91
N ARG A 28 6.71 -5.32 -5.77
CA ARG A 28 6.77 -6.06 -4.52
C ARG A 28 5.88 -7.29 -4.57
N GLN A 29 6.41 -8.43 -4.16
CA GLN A 29 5.62 -9.63 -3.97
C GLN A 29 4.91 -9.54 -2.61
N PHE A 30 3.82 -10.29 -2.45
CA PHE A 30 3.01 -10.22 -1.23
C PHE A 30 2.91 -11.60 -0.59
N VAL A 31 2.92 -11.62 0.75
CA VAL A 31 2.80 -12.87 1.52
C VAL A 31 1.37 -13.11 2.01
N THR A 32 0.55 -12.04 2.08
CA THR A 32 -0.85 -12.16 2.48
C THR A 32 -1.68 -12.64 1.29
N ASP A 33 -2.31 -13.80 1.42
CA ASP A 33 -2.95 -14.50 0.29
C ASP A 33 -3.96 -13.64 -0.46
N TYR A 34 -4.88 -12.95 0.23
CA TYR A 34 -5.92 -12.19 -0.46
C TYR A 34 -5.35 -10.96 -1.20
N ILE A 35 -4.28 -10.38 -0.66
CA ILE A 35 -3.60 -9.25 -1.31
C ILE A 35 -2.83 -9.73 -2.53
N ALA A 36 -2.12 -10.85 -2.39
CA ALA A 36 -1.38 -11.45 -3.49
C ALA A 36 -2.33 -11.82 -4.64
N ASP A 37 -3.45 -12.45 -4.32
CA ASP A 37 -4.45 -12.83 -5.32
C ASP A 37 -5.02 -11.61 -6.02
N TYR A 38 -5.31 -10.56 -5.27
CA TYR A 38 -5.84 -9.31 -5.82
C TYR A 38 -4.91 -8.72 -6.87
N PHE A 39 -3.62 -8.59 -6.54
CA PHE A 39 -2.67 -7.97 -7.47
C PHE A 39 -2.23 -8.92 -8.59
N ASN A 40 -2.15 -10.22 -8.33
CA ASN A 40 -1.83 -11.20 -9.38
C ASN A 40 -2.86 -11.22 -10.50
N SER A 41 -4.08 -10.80 -10.22
CA SER A 41 -5.14 -10.70 -11.24
C SER A 41 -4.99 -9.46 -12.11
N LYS A 42 -4.11 -8.52 -11.77
CA LYS A 42 -3.93 -7.28 -12.52
C LYS A 42 -2.90 -7.48 -13.64
N SER A 43 -3.25 -7.03 -14.83
CA SER A 43 -2.38 -7.21 -16.01
C SER A 43 -1.08 -6.41 -15.92
N TRP A 44 -1.07 -5.31 -15.16
CA TRP A 44 0.12 -4.45 -15.02
C TRP A 44 1.07 -4.92 -13.93
N TYR A 45 0.64 -5.84 -13.05
CA TYR A 45 1.45 -6.25 -11.91
C TYR A 45 2.48 -7.32 -12.30
N GLN A 46 3.72 -7.13 -11.86
CA GLN A 46 4.79 -8.11 -11.99
C GLN A 46 5.54 -8.18 -10.66
N GLY A 47 5.33 -9.26 -9.91
CA GLY A 47 5.98 -9.46 -8.61
C GLY A 47 7.39 -9.99 -8.80
N THR A 48 8.36 -9.09 -8.90
CA THR A 48 9.76 -9.42 -9.17
C THR A 48 10.68 -9.25 -7.97
N ILE A 49 10.23 -8.52 -6.93
CA ILE A 49 11.05 -8.22 -5.75
C ILE A 49 10.40 -8.88 -4.54
N ASP A 50 11.15 -9.73 -3.82
CA ASP A 50 10.61 -10.37 -2.62
C ASP A 50 10.34 -9.33 -1.52
N PRO A 51 9.38 -9.61 -0.60
CA PRO A 51 8.97 -8.62 0.40
C PRO A 51 10.11 -8.16 1.30
N GLU A 52 10.99 -9.05 1.69
CA GLU A 52 12.12 -8.71 2.56
C GLU A 52 13.08 -7.74 1.89
N THR A 53 13.48 -8.03 0.65
CA THR A 53 14.36 -7.15 -0.12
C THR A 53 13.70 -5.81 -0.37
N PHE A 54 12.41 -5.82 -0.74
CA PHE A 54 11.68 -4.60 -1.01
C PHE A 54 11.62 -3.71 0.23
N ASP A 55 11.27 -4.27 1.38
CA ASP A 55 11.15 -3.50 2.61
C ASP A 55 12.50 -2.91 3.06
N ALA A 56 13.59 -3.63 2.81
CA ALA A 56 14.92 -3.13 3.13
C ALA A 56 15.34 -1.97 2.24
N GLU A 57 14.84 -1.91 1.01
CA GLU A 57 15.26 -0.91 0.01
C GLU A 57 14.20 0.14 -0.29
N GLN A 58 13.06 0.13 0.41
CA GLN A 58 11.95 1.00 0.05
C GLN A 58 12.28 2.49 0.05
N GLY A 59 13.23 2.92 0.88
CA GLY A 59 13.65 4.32 0.92
C GLY A 59 14.31 4.80 -0.38
N SER A 60 14.91 3.88 -1.14
CA SER A 60 15.52 4.20 -2.43
C SER A 60 14.59 3.88 -3.61
N ILE A 61 13.55 3.06 -3.39
CA ILE A 61 12.60 2.69 -4.43
C ILE A 61 11.52 3.76 -4.61
N PHE A 62 10.99 4.28 -3.51
CA PHE A 62 9.90 5.26 -3.55
C PHE A 62 10.42 6.69 -3.69
N ASN A 63 9.66 7.51 -4.43
CA ASN A 63 9.91 8.95 -4.47
C ASN A 63 9.19 9.62 -3.28
N GLU A 64 9.41 10.93 -3.11
CA GLU A 64 8.87 11.68 -1.97
C GLU A 64 7.34 11.70 -1.95
N TYR A 65 6.70 11.71 -3.12
CA TYR A 65 5.23 11.70 -3.20
C TYR A 65 4.66 10.38 -2.73
N GLU A 66 5.29 9.29 -3.12
CA GLU A 66 4.87 7.95 -2.71
C GLU A 66 5.04 7.75 -1.22
N ILE A 67 6.16 8.19 -0.66
CA ILE A 67 6.41 8.11 0.78
C ILE A 67 5.37 8.93 1.56
N ALA A 68 5.07 10.14 1.10
CA ALA A 68 4.08 10.99 1.74
C ALA A 68 2.70 10.35 1.72
N ASN A 69 2.31 9.75 0.58
CA ASN A 69 1.02 9.08 0.44
C ASN A 69 0.94 7.83 1.33
N ILE A 70 2.00 7.03 1.38
CA ILE A 70 2.05 5.84 2.23
C ILE A 70 1.89 6.22 3.70
N ASN A 71 2.60 7.24 4.15
CA ASN A 71 2.52 7.71 5.53
C ASN A 71 1.13 8.22 5.88
N LYS A 72 0.51 8.94 4.95
CA LYS A 72 -0.85 9.46 5.17
C LYS A 72 -1.86 8.31 5.25
N ILE A 73 -1.76 7.34 4.35
CA ILE A 73 -2.64 6.16 4.37
C ILE A 73 -2.45 5.38 5.68
N GLN A 74 -1.20 5.22 6.13
CA GLN A 74 -0.92 4.51 7.37
C GLN A 74 -1.54 5.22 8.58
N GLN A 75 -1.49 6.54 8.62
CA GLN A 75 -2.12 7.31 9.69
C GLN A 75 -3.63 7.07 9.73
N TRP A 76 -4.27 7.06 8.58
CA TRP A 76 -5.72 6.82 8.50
C TRP A 76 -6.08 5.38 8.84
N GLU A 77 -5.25 4.40 8.43
CA GLU A 77 -5.48 3.01 8.82
C GLU A 77 -5.45 2.87 10.34
N ASP A 78 -4.46 3.47 10.99
CA ASP A 78 -4.32 3.42 12.44
C ASP A 78 -5.51 4.08 13.14
N GLN A 79 -5.96 5.20 12.62
CA GLN A 79 -7.11 5.92 13.18
C GLN A 79 -8.39 5.09 13.04
N LYS A 80 -8.63 4.51 11.87
CA LYS A 80 -9.84 3.71 11.64
C LYS A 80 -9.83 2.41 12.43
N ALA A 81 -8.67 1.80 12.60
CA ALA A 81 -8.53 0.62 13.46
C ALA A 81 -8.88 0.96 14.91
N SER A 82 -8.44 2.13 15.37
CA SER A 82 -8.74 2.63 16.70
C SER A 82 -10.24 2.90 16.89
N GLU A 83 -10.88 3.50 15.86
CA GLU A 83 -12.31 3.79 15.88
C GLU A 83 -13.17 2.52 15.81
N GLY A 84 -12.67 1.49 15.12
CA GLY A 84 -13.36 0.22 14.96
C GLY A 84 -13.43 -0.61 16.22
N ASN A 85 -12.73 -0.21 17.23
CA ASN A 85 -12.74 -0.87 18.52
C ASN A 85 -13.71 -0.20 19.46
#